data_499e084642a4d0efe84cd4628c007c4f
#
_entry.id   499e084642a4d0efe84cd4628c007c4f
#
_cell.length_a   1.000
_cell.length_b   1.000
_cell.length_c   1.000
_cell.angle_alpha   90.00
_cell.angle_beta   90.00
_cell.angle_gamma   90.00
#
_symmetry.space_group_name_H-M   'P 1'
#
loop_
_entity.id
_entity.type
_entity.pdbx_description
1 polymer ?
#
loop_
_entity_poly.entity_id
_entity_poly.type
_entity_poly.pdbx_seq_one_letter_code
_entity_poly.pdbx_strand_id
1 'polypeptide(L)'
;MKSLRLLTAAASLAAVLSVSAFAAESEPGYVDIGQLVPAAKGEFVEVNLSPGLLKFAAKIAAKQEPEAAALLANLKRVRVNVVSLDDSNRASTVEQFEGIRRKLEAQGWTQMVTVRERDGGDNVTVHAKQKGDDVIEGLVVTVIDGKDEAVFVNIVGLISADQIATIAEQLDIEPLRHVKVKVKNDKSSDKDGA
;
A
#
# COMPACT_ATOMS: atom_id res chain seq x y z
N MET A 1 76.09 7.19 31.10
CA MET A 1 76.05 5.80 31.25
C MET A 1 74.63 5.31 30.86
N LYS A 2 74.46 4.29 30.21
CA LYS A 2 73.57 3.83 29.17
C LYS A 2 72.06 4.00 29.50
N SER A 3 71.39 4.84 28.74
CA SER A 3 69.94 5.04 28.67
C SER A 3 69.23 3.92 27.87
N LEU A 4 68.46 3.13 28.54
CA LEU A 4 67.57 2.10 27.92
C LEU A 4 66.29 2.69 27.48
N ARG A 5 66.08 2.78 26.17
CA ARG A 5 64.81 3.27 25.56
C ARG A 5 63.85 2.09 25.50
N LEU A 6 62.80 2.12 26.31
CA LEU A 6 61.62 1.24 26.16
C LEU A 6 60.71 1.83 25.07
N LEU A 7 60.63 1.14 23.96
CA LEU A 7 59.62 1.36 22.94
C LEU A 7 58.31 0.65 23.36
N THR A 8 57.33 1.37 23.82
CA THR A 8 55.97 0.87 24.02
C THR A 8 55.19 1.04 22.70
N ALA A 9 55.02 -0.05 21.99
CA ALA A 9 54.13 -0.14 20.85
C ALA A 9 52.69 -0.18 21.35
N ALA A 10 51.97 0.93 21.23
CA ALA A 10 50.51 0.97 21.48
C ALA A 10 49.80 0.47 20.22
N ALA A 11 49.36 -0.78 20.25
CA ALA A 11 48.51 -1.35 19.24
C ALA A 11 47.07 -0.80 19.46
N SER A 12 46.69 0.21 18.67
CA SER A 12 45.33 0.72 18.63
C SER A 12 44.46 -0.25 17.86
N LEU A 13 43.72 -1.09 18.57
CA LEU A 13 42.67 -1.95 18.01
C LEU A 13 41.41 -1.07 17.76
N ALA A 14 41.33 -0.51 16.55
CA ALA A 14 40.09 0.15 16.10
C ALA A 14 39.03 -0.92 15.81
N ALA A 15 38.18 -1.18 16.78
CA ALA A 15 36.97 -1.97 16.59
C ALA A 15 35.99 -1.15 15.71
N VAL A 16 35.94 -1.45 14.41
CA VAL A 16 34.92 -0.96 13.50
C VAL A 16 33.62 -1.67 13.89
N LEU A 17 32.81 -1.02 14.69
CA LEU A 17 31.42 -1.39 14.92
C LEU A 17 30.65 -1.11 13.61
N SER A 18 30.61 -2.12 12.74
CA SER A 18 29.68 -2.14 11.62
C SER A 18 28.27 -2.22 12.19
N VAL A 19 27.63 -1.09 12.40
CA VAL A 19 26.20 -1.04 12.64
C VAL A 19 25.56 -1.44 11.31
N SER A 20 25.27 -2.74 11.17
CA SER A 20 24.36 -3.22 10.15
C SER A 20 23.01 -2.58 10.46
N ALA A 21 22.72 -1.45 9.81
CA ALA A 21 21.36 -0.96 9.73
C ALA A 21 20.56 -2.10 9.05
N PHE A 22 19.85 -2.87 9.86
CA PHE A 22 18.76 -3.69 9.35
C PHE A 22 17.74 -2.68 8.79
N ALA A 23 17.90 -2.34 7.51
CA ALA A 23 16.79 -1.84 6.74
C ALA A 23 15.73 -2.94 6.85
N ALA A 24 14.73 -2.74 7.69
CA ALA A 24 13.56 -3.59 7.66
C ALA A 24 13.10 -3.58 6.21
N GLU A 25 13.30 -4.70 5.50
CA GLU A 25 12.77 -4.86 4.16
C GLU A 25 11.27 -4.57 4.28
N SER A 26 10.88 -3.43 3.77
CA SER A 26 9.45 -3.08 3.73
C SER A 26 8.78 -4.18 2.91
N GLU A 27 7.76 -4.82 3.48
CA GLU A 27 6.99 -5.85 2.76
C GLU A 27 6.65 -5.33 1.36
N PRO A 28 6.90 -6.13 0.31
CA PRO A 28 6.45 -5.76 -1.02
C PRO A 28 4.95 -5.41 -0.97
N GLY A 29 4.58 -4.29 -1.57
CA GLY A 29 3.20 -3.80 -1.51
C GLY A 29 2.89 -2.89 -0.31
N TYR A 30 3.78 -2.74 0.67
CA TYR A 30 3.61 -1.77 1.76
C TYR A 30 4.08 -0.38 1.34
N VAL A 31 3.30 0.63 1.70
CA VAL A 31 3.63 2.04 1.47
C VAL A 31 3.55 2.81 2.77
N ASP A 32 4.66 3.41 3.15
CA ASP A 32 4.68 4.37 4.24
C ASP A 32 4.27 5.75 3.71
N ILE A 33 3.14 6.21 4.19
CA ILE A 33 2.59 7.54 3.84
C ILE A 33 3.00 8.64 4.81
N GLY A 34 3.75 8.29 5.86
CA GLY A 34 3.98 9.22 6.96
C GLY A 34 2.72 9.46 7.79
N GLN A 35 2.65 10.62 8.41
CA GLN A 35 1.50 11.05 9.20
C GLN A 35 0.65 12.04 8.39
N LEU A 36 -0.65 11.76 8.31
CA LEU A 36 -1.62 12.75 7.83
C LEU A 36 -1.89 13.77 8.95
N VAL A 37 -1.96 15.03 8.57
CA VAL A 37 -2.26 16.11 9.53
C VAL A 37 -3.77 16.25 9.65
N PRO A 38 -4.36 16.00 10.83
CA PRO A 38 -5.79 16.20 11.02
C PRO A 38 -6.17 17.67 10.84
N ALA A 39 -7.38 17.92 10.37
CA ALA A 39 -7.97 19.24 10.42
C ALA A 39 -8.13 19.73 11.88
N ALA A 40 -8.23 21.04 12.07
CA ALA A 40 -8.46 21.61 13.39
C ALA A 40 -9.80 21.16 14.01
N LYS A 41 -10.76 20.81 13.14
CA LYS A 41 -12.05 20.22 13.49
C LYS A 41 -12.38 19.14 12.49
N GLY A 42 -12.95 18.03 12.96
CA GLY A 42 -13.33 16.91 12.10
C GLY A 42 -12.86 15.57 12.61
N GLU A 43 -13.02 14.55 11.81
CA GLU A 43 -12.64 13.18 12.12
C GLU A 43 -11.22 12.84 11.66
N PHE A 44 -10.56 12.04 12.45
CA PHE A 44 -9.36 11.31 12.07
C PHE A 44 -9.56 9.85 12.44
N VAL A 45 -9.59 8.99 11.42
CA VAL A 45 -9.69 7.53 11.61
C VAL A 45 -8.44 6.87 11.10
N GLU A 46 -7.86 6.01 11.92
CA GLU A 46 -6.76 5.15 11.52
C GLU A 46 -7.08 3.70 11.84
N VAL A 47 -7.09 2.86 10.81
CA VAL A 47 -7.27 1.42 10.93
C VAL A 47 -5.99 0.73 10.48
N ASN A 48 -5.45 -0.12 11.35
CA ASN A 48 -4.27 -0.93 11.06
C ASN A 48 -4.59 -2.40 11.38
N LEU A 49 -4.82 -3.20 10.34
CA LEU A 49 -5.03 -4.64 10.48
C LEU A 49 -3.71 -5.38 10.26
N SER A 50 -3.23 -5.98 11.34
CA SER A 50 -2.05 -6.84 11.32
C SER A 50 -2.37 -8.23 10.74
N PRO A 51 -1.36 -9.04 10.36
CA PRO A 51 -1.59 -10.41 9.88
C PRO A 51 -2.38 -11.27 10.87
N GLY A 52 -2.18 -11.06 12.17
CA GLY A 52 -2.92 -11.79 13.22
C GLY A 52 -4.40 -11.45 13.24
N LEU A 53 -4.73 -10.16 13.15
CA LEU A 53 -6.13 -9.69 13.09
C LEU A 53 -6.82 -10.12 11.81
N LEU A 54 -6.14 -10.07 10.67
CA LEU A 54 -6.67 -10.55 9.39
C LEU A 54 -6.99 -12.03 9.42
N LYS A 55 -6.08 -12.87 9.96
CA LYS A 55 -6.33 -14.29 10.15
C LYS A 55 -7.48 -14.58 11.12
N PHE A 56 -7.63 -13.77 12.16
CA PHE A 56 -8.75 -13.89 13.09
C PHE A 56 -10.06 -13.55 12.40
N ALA A 57 -10.11 -12.42 11.65
CA ALA A 57 -11.27 -12.04 10.86
C ALA A 57 -11.64 -13.09 9.82
N ALA A 58 -10.66 -13.67 9.11
CA ALA A 58 -10.87 -14.75 8.17
C ALA A 58 -11.56 -15.98 8.81
N LYS A 59 -11.17 -16.34 10.03
CA LYS A 59 -11.81 -17.44 10.76
C LYS A 59 -13.27 -17.16 11.13
N ILE A 60 -13.59 -15.90 11.43
CA ILE A 60 -14.98 -15.48 11.71
C ILE A 60 -15.79 -15.54 10.43
N ALA A 61 -15.29 -14.95 9.34
CA ALA A 61 -15.96 -14.86 8.06
C ALA A 61 -16.19 -16.26 7.41
N ALA A 62 -15.30 -17.22 7.68
CA ALA A 62 -15.34 -18.55 7.02
C ALA A 62 -16.67 -19.29 7.13
N LYS A 63 -17.50 -18.95 8.11
CA LYS A 63 -18.81 -19.61 8.32
C LYS A 63 -19.95 -18.99 7.52
N GLN A 64 -19.82 -17.73 7.16
CA GLN A 64 -20.89 -16.94 6.53
C GLN A 64 -20.49 -16.46 5.13
N GLU A 65 -19.23 -16.10 4.96
CA GLU A 65 -18.69 -15.48 3.75
C GLU A 65 -17.34 -16.14 3.37
N PRO A 66 -17.36 -17.35 2.80
CA PRO A 66 -16.13 -18.10 2.51
C PRO A 66 -15.20 -17.40 1.52
N GLU A 67 -15.73 -16.61 0.58
CA GLU A 67 -14.93 -15.83 -0.38
C GLU A 67 -14.19 -14.67 0.33
N ALA A 68 -14.86 -13.94 1.20
CA ALA A 68 -14.24 -12.91 2.03
C ALA A 68 -13.19 -13.52 2.97
N ALA A 69 -13.44 -14.69 3.54
CA ALA A 69 -12.48 -15.39 4.36
C ALA A 69 -11.21 -15.79 3.58
N ALA A 70 -11.37 -16.28 2.35
CA ALA A 70 -10.25 -16.62 1.47
C ALA A 70 -9.42 -15.38 1.11
N LEU A 71 -10.06 -14.24 0.83
CA LEU A 71 -9.39 -12.98 0.60
C LEU A 71 -8.59 -12.56 1.83
N LEU A 72 -9.24 -12.47 3.00
CA LEU A 72 -8.59 -12.06 4.25
C LEU A 72 -7.40 -12.94 4.64
N ALA A 73 -7.46 -14.25 4.33
CA ALA A 73 -6.36 -15.18 4.60
C ALA A 73 -5.10 -14.90 3.75
N ASN A 74 -5.27 -14.31 2.57
CA ASN A 74 -4.18 -13.95 1.66
C ASN A 74 -3.60 -12.55 1.94
N LEU A 75 -4.27 -11.74 2.75
CA LEU A 75 -3.80 -10.42 3.13
C LEU A 75 -2.78 -10.49 4.26
N LYS A 76 -1.80 -9.61 4.20
CA LYS A 76 -0.76 -9.44 5.21
C LYS A 76 -0.99 -8.20 6.05
N ARG A 77 -1.54 -7.16 5.44
CA ARG A 77 -1.78 -5.88 6.12
C ARG A 77 -2.88 -5.10 5.40
N VAL A 78 -3.69 -4.42 6.17
CA VAL A 78 -4.60 -3.38 5.66
C VAL A 78 -4.42 -2.15 6.52
N ARG A 79 -4.18 -1.02 5.88
CA ARG A 79 -4.15 0.29 6.51
C ARG A 79 -5.18 1.19 5.85
N VAL A 80 -6.00 1.84 6.65
CA VAL A 80 -6.94 2.87 6.21
C VAL A 80 -6.72 4.10 7.07
N ASN A 81 -6.57 5.23 6.44
CA ASN A 81 -6.55 6.53 7.10
C ASN A 81 -7.63 7.40 6.45
N VAL A 82 -8.48 7.96 7.28
CA VAL A 82 -9.48 8.94 6.88
C VAL A 82 -9.19 10.22 7.65
N VAL A 83 -9.17 11.33 6.96
CA VAL A 83 -8.92 12.63 7.56
C VAL A 83 -9.87 13.66 6.99
N SER A 84 -10.55 14.38 7.88
CA SER A 84 -11.32 15.56 7.46
C SER A 84 -10.37 16.64 6.93
N LEU A 85 -10.81 17.33 5.89
CA LEU A 85 -10.07 18.41 5.25
C LEU A 85 -10.72 19.76 5.55
N ASP A 86 -9.90 20.73 5.85
CA ASP A 86 -10.28 22.15 5.92
C ASP A 86 -9.18 23.02 5.27
N ASP A 87 -9.30 24.32 5.33
CA ASP A 87 -8.32 25.25 4.75
C ASP A 87 -6.92 25.09 5.35
N SER A 88 -6.79 24.53 6.56
CA SER A 88 -5.51 24.38 7.26
C SER A 88 -4.68 23.20 6.77
N ASN A 89 -5.31 22.12 6.30
CA ASN A 89 -4.62 20.88 5.96
C ASN A 89 -4.86 20.40 4.51
N ARG A 90 -5.85 20.92 3.79
CA ARG A 90 -6.19 20.46 2.43
C ARG A 90 -4.98 20.54 1.49
N ALA A 91 -4.30 21.68 1.42
CA ALA A 91 -3.17 21.86 0.51
C ALA A 91 -2.02 20.89 0.81
N SER A 92 -1.67 20.70 2.10
CA SER A 92 -0.61 19.79 2.50
C SER A 92 -0.98 18.33 2.27
N THR A 93 -2.25 17.95 2.46
CA THR A 93 -2.72 16.58 2.19
C THR A 93 -2.69 16.26 0.70
N VAL A 94 -3.13 17.20 -0.15
CA VAL A 94 -3.03 17.06 -1.61
C VAL A 94 -1.57 16.88 -2.05
N GLU A 95 -0.66 17.71 -1.55
CA GLU A 95 0.78 17.61 -1.86
C GLU A 95 1.35 16.26 -1.39
N GLN A 96 0.95 15.80 -0.22
CA GLN A 96 1.37 14.50 0.32
C GLN A 96 0.90 13.36 -0.58
N PHE A 97 -0.36 13.36 -1.02
CA PHE A 97 -0.90 12.32 -1.91
C PHE A 97 -0.23 12.35 -3.30
N GLU A 98 0.04 13.53 -3.85
CA GLU A 98 0.82 13.66 -5.07
C GLU A 98 2.26 13.16 -4.90
N GLY A 99 2.87 13.39 -3.73
CA GLY A 99 4.17 12.84 -3.38
C GLY A 99 4.17 11.31 -3.32
N ILE A 100 3.12 10.73 -2.72
CA ILE A 100 2.92 9.28 -2.68
C ILE A 100 2.79 8.74 -4.09
N ARG A 101 1.96 9.33 -4.94
CA ARG A 101 1.79 8.93 -6.34
C ARG A 101 3.13 8.85 -7.08
N ARG A 102 3.93 9.93 -7.03
CA ARG A 102 5.26 9.96 -7.66
C ARG A 102 6.19 8.87 -7.12
N LYS A 103 6.15 8.62 -5.81
CA LYS A 103 6.94 7.56 -5.17
C LYS A 103 6.52 6.17 -5.66
N LEU A 104 5.21 5.91 -5.76
CA LEU A 104 4.66 4.65 -6.26
C LEU A 104 5.11 4.39 -7.70
N GLU A 105 4.95 5.36 -8.59
CA GLU A 105 5.37 5.27 -9.98
C GLU A 105 6.87 4.98 -10.10
N ALA A 106 7.71 5.70 -9.34
CA ALA A 106 9.16 5.48 -9.30
C ALA A 106 9.56 4.08 -8.78
N GLN A 107 8.72 3.47 -7.95
CA GLN A 107 8.90 2.12 -7.43
C GLN A 107 8.28 1.03 -8.31
N GLY A 108 7.80 1.37 -9.51
CA GLY A 108 7.23 0.44 -10.48
C GLY A 108 5.82 -0.04 -10.11
N TRP A 109 5.03 0.78 -9.40
CA TRP A 109 3.61 0.56 -9.27
C TRP A 109 2.90 1.04 -10.53
N THR A 110 1.85 0.32 -10.91
CA THR A 110 1.03 0.67 -12.06
C THR A 110 -0.21 1.42 -11.61
N GLN A 111 -0.45 2.60 -12.17
CA GLN A 111 -1.71 3.31 -11.96
C GLN A 111 -2.80 2.60 -12.77
N MET A 112 -3.80 2.08 -12.09
CA MET A 112 -4.92 1.35 -12.69
C MET A 112 -6.11 2.26 -12.99
N VAL A 113 -6.40 3.18 -12.08
CA VAL A 113 -7.56 4.07 -12.15
C VAL A 113 -7.13 5.48 -11.80
N THR A 114 -7.66 6.44 -12.52
CA THR A 114 -7.67 7.86 -12.16
C THR A 114 -9.03 8.44 -12.50
N VAL A 115 -9.67 9.01 -11.50
CA VAL A 115 -10.87 9.83 -11.65
C VAL A 115 -10.51 11.24 -11.20
N ARG A 116 -10.85 12.22 -12.00
CA ARG A 116 -10.70 13.64 -11.66
C ARG A 116 -11.97 14.35 -12.11
N GLU A 117 -12.71 14.80 -11.14
CA GLU A 117 -13.86 15.65 -11.40
C GLU A 117 -13.40 17.11 -11.52
N ARG A 118 -14.14 17.86 -12.31
CA ARG A 118 -13.87 19.30 -12.47
C ARG A 118 -14.47 20.07 -11.30
N ASP A 119 -14.03 21.29 -11.15
CA ASP A 119 -14.59 22.27 -10.18
C ASP A 119 -14.51 21.84 -8.70
N GLY A 120 -13.40 21.15 -8.36
CA GLY A 120 -13.14 20.75 -6.99
C GLY A 120 -13.90 19.49 -6.55
N GLY A 121 -14.39 18.69 -7.49
CA GLY A 121 -14.99 17.39 -7.23
C GLY A 121 -13.95 16.31 -6.85
N ASP A 122 -14.38 15.08 -6.90
CA ASP A 122 -13.59 13.94 -6.43
C ASP A 122 -12.31 13.70 -7.25
N ASN A 123 -11.24 13.39 -6.55
CA ASN A 123 -9.98 12.95 -7.13
C ASN A 123 -9.61 11.59 -6.55
N VAL A 124 -9.72 10.54 -7.36
CA VAL A 124 -9.43 9.17 -6.95
C VAL A 124 -8.29 8.62 -7.77
N THR A 125 -7.31 8.01 -7.11
CA THR A 125 -6.28 7.23 -7.80
C THR A 125 -6.15 5.85 -7.20
N VAL A 126 -5.92 4.85 -8.06
CA VAL A 126 -5.66 3.48 -7.65
C VAL A 126 -4.37 3.00 -8.30
N HIS A 127 -3.46 2.53 -7.47
CA HIS A 127 -2.19 1.95 -7.90
C HIS A 127 -2.07 0.51 -7.41
N ALA A 128 -1.54 -0.36 -8.27
CA ALA A 128 -1.25 -1.75 -7.92
C ALA A 128 0.24 -2.07 -8.09
N LYS A 129 0.78 -2.83 -7.15
CA LYS A 129 2.08 -3.48 -7.27
C LYS A 129 1.87 -4.89 -7.80
N GLN A 130 2.27 -5.12 -9.03
CA GLN A 130 2.11 -6.43 -9.67
C GLN A 130 3.19 -7.42 -9.23
N LYS A 131 2.81 -8.68 -9.15
CA LYS A 131 3.68 -9.83 -8.97
C LYS A 131 3.37 -10.86 -10.05
N GLY A 132 4.10 -10.80 -11.16
CA GLY A 132 3.75 -11.57 -12.36
C GLY A 132 2.52 -11.00 -13.05
N ASP A 133 1.84 -11.84 -13.85
CA ASP A 133 0.78 -11.38 -14.74
C ASP A 133 -0.62 -11.35 -14.10
N ASP A 134 -0.88 -12.24 -13.12
CA ASP A 134 -2.24 -12.48 -12.61
C ASP A 134 -2.44 -12.08 -11.13
N VAL A 135 -1.40 -11.62 -10.46
CA VAL A 135 -1.44 -11.37 -9.01
C VAL A 135 -0.85 -9.99 -8.71
N ILE A 136 -1.48 -9.26 -7.83
CA ILE A 136 -0.90 -8.08 -7.21
C ILE A 136 -0.49 -8.39 -5.77
N GLU A 137 0.59 -7.74 -5.31
CA GLU A 137 1.09 -7.87 -3.93
C GLU A 137 0.85 -6.62 -3.09
N GLY A 138 0.30 -5.58 -3.70
CA GLY A 138 -0.09 -4.34 -3.03
C GLY A 138 -1.09 -3.53 -3.82
N LEU A 139 -2.04 -2.93 -3.12
CA LEU A 139 -3.01 -1.98 -3.67
C LEU A 139 -2.95 -0.71 -2.83
N VAL A 140 -2.91 0.43 -3.50
CA VAL A 140 -3.03 1.75 -2.88
C VAL A 140 -4.18 2.50 -3.52
N VAL A 141 -5.08 3.00 -2.69
CA VAL A 141 -6.16 3.90 -3.10
C VAL A 141 -5.99 5.21 -2.37
N THR A 142 -6.07 6.31 -3.10
CA THR A 142 -6.18 7.65 -2.53
C THR A 142 -7.43 8.32 -3.05
N VAL A 143 -8.17 8.90 -2.16
CA VAL A 143 -9.37 9.69 -2.46
C VAL A 143 -9.22 11.05 -1.82
N ILE A 144 -9.50 12.10 -2.56
CA ILE A 144 -9.75 13.43 -2.03
C ILE A 144 -11.13 13.77 -2.55
N ASP A 145 -12.11 13.80 -1.66
CA ASP A 145 -13.43 14.19 -2.08
C ASP A 145 -13.52 15.71 -2.27
N GLY A 146 -14.45 16.12 -3.11
CA GLY A 146 -14.67 17.52 -3.43
C GLY A 146 -15.16 18.37 -2.26
N LYS A 147 -15.50 17.74 -1.13
CA LYS A 147 -16.05 18.40 0.04
C LYS A 147 -14.96 18.61 1.10
N ASP A 148 -14.75 17.64 1.96
CA ASP A 148 -13.98 17.83 3.18
C ASP A 148 -13.33 16.54 3.73
N GLU A 149 -13.06 15.54 2.87
CA GLU A 149 -12.45 14.30 3.31
C GLU A 149 -11.30 13.84 2.40
N ALA A 150 -10.30 13.24 3.00
CA ALA A 150 -9.28 12.49 2.28
C ALA A 150 -9.14 11.09 2.87
N VAL A 151 -9.06 10.10 1.97
CA VAL A 151 -8.93 8.69 2.33
C VAL A 151 -7.66 8.13 1.70
N PHE A 152 -6.90 7.43 2.51
CA PHE A 152 -5.79 6.60 2.06
C PHE A 152 -6.04 5.15 2.46
N VAL A 153 -5.92 4.25 1.51
CA VAL A 153 -5.98 2.80 1.75
C VAL A 153 -4.73 2.14 1.19
N ASN A 154 -4.07 1.31 2.00
CA ASN A 154 -3.03 0.41 1.51
C ASN A 154 -3.34 -1.01 1.94
N ILE A 155 -3.48 -1.89 0.97
CA ILE A 155 -3.72 -3.31 1.15
C ILE A 155 -2.48 -4.06 0.69
N VAL A 156 -1.91 -4.89 1.56
CA VAL A 156 -0.72 -5.69 1.29
C VAL A 156 -1.10 -7.17 1.36
N GLY A 157 -0.76 -7.92 0.34
CA GLY A 157 -1.04 -9.36 0.27
C GLY A 157 -1.10 -9.84 -1.17
N LEU A 158 -1.31 -11.13 -1.35
CA LEU A 158 -1.49 -11.70 -2.69
C LEU A 158 -2.98 -11.63 -3.06
N ILE A 159 -3.30 -10.78 -4.01
CA ILE A 159 -4.68 -10.49 -4.43
C ILE A 159 -4.79 -10.87 -5.90
N SER A 160 -5.70 -11.78 -6.22
CA SER A 160 -6.03 -12.12 -7.60
C SER A 160 -6.95 -11.08 -8.25
N ALA A 161 -7.03 -11.12 -9.57
CA ALA A 161 -7.92 -10.24 -10.32
C ALA A 161 -9.39 -10.35 -9.86
N ASP A 162 -9.86 -11.56 -9.57
CA ASP A 162 -11.23 -11.80 -9.12
C ASP A 162 -11.50 -11.20 -7.73
N GLN A 163 -10.48 -11.19 -6.87
CA GLN A 163 -10.59 -10.62 -5.52
C GLN A 163 -10.59 -9.09 -5.51
N ILE A 164 -10.10 -8.43 -6.57
CA ILE A 164 -10.14 -6.96 -6.68
C ILE A 164 -11.59 -6.47 -6.71
N ALA A 165 -12.45 -7.15 -7.44
CA ALA A 165 -13.88 -6.81 -7.51
C ALA A 165 -14.54 -6.90 -6.13
N THR A 166 -14.26 -7.98 -5.39
CA THR A 166 -14.75 -8.15 -4.02
C THR A 166 -14.28 -7.03 -3.08
N ILE A 167 -13.01 -6.62 -3.18
CA ILE A 167 -12.47 -5.50 -2.40
C ILE A 167 -13.20 -4.19 -2.74
N ALA A 168 -13.42 -3.94 -4.02
CA ALA A 168 -14.10 -2.75 -4.50
C ALA A 168 -15.54 -2.62 -3.95
N GLU A 169 -16.25 -3.74 -3.91
CA GLU A 169 -17.60 -3.82 -3.35
C GLU A 169 -17.60 -3.59 -1.83
N GLN A 170 -16.70 -4.24 -1.12
CA GLN A 170 -16.60 -4.18 0.34
C GLN A 170 -16.19 -2.80 0.87
N LEU A 171 -15.33 -2.10 0.14
CA LEU A 171 -14.86 -0.77 0.52
C LEU A 171 -15.72 0.37 -0.05
N ASP A 172 -16.82 0.06 -0.75
CA ASP A 172 -17.72 1.02 -1.41
C ASP A 172 -16.98 2.01 -2.34
N ILE A 173 -15.91 1.53 -2.98
CA ILE A 173 -15.12 2.35 -3.89
C ILE A 173 -15.76 2.29 -5.28
N GLU A 174 -16.72 3.19 -5.53
CA GLU A 174 -17.46 3.28 -6.81
C GLU A 174 -16.58 3.17 -8.07
N PRO A 175 -15.43 3.87 -8.18
CA PRO A 175 -14.58 3.75 -9.36
C PRO A 175 -14.02 2.36 -9.60
N LEU A 176 -13.84 1.54 -8.56
CA LEU A 176 -13.33 0.16 -8.69
C LEU A 176 -14.42 -0.85 -9.07
N ARG A 177 -15.70 -0.58 -8.80
CA ARG A 177 -16.81 -1.46 -9.18
C ARG A 177 -16.96 -1.63 -10.68
N HIS A 178 -16.47 -0.67 -11.46
CA HIS A 178 -16.54 -0.67 -12.92
C HIS A 178 -15.27 -1.18 -13.62
N VAL A 179 -14.24 -1.56 -12.85
CA VAL A 179 -13.01 -2.14 -13.41
C VAL A 179 -13.28 -3.58 -13.86
N LYS A 180 -13.76 -3.74 -15.08
CA LYS A 180 -13.78 -5.04 -15.76
C LYS A 180 -12.36 -5.38 -16.19
N VAL A 181 -11.68 -6.24 -15.43
CA VAL A 181 -10.41 -6.82 -15.86
C VAL A 181 -10.70 -7.69 -17.08
N LYS A 182 -10.34 -7.22 -18.27
CA LYS A 182 -10.35 -8.05 -19.49
C LYS A 182 -9.21 -9.05 -19.37
N VAL A 183 -9.47 -10.21 -18.82
CA VAL A 183 -8.58 -11.36 -18.96
C VAL A 183 -8.63 -11.78 -20.43
N LYS A 184 -7.56 -11.52 -21.15
CA LYS A 184 -7.40 -11.98 -22.52
C LYS A 184 -7.13 -13.50 -22.47
N ASN A 185 -8.18 -14.31 -22.54
CA ASN A 185 -8.05 -15.74 -22.76
C ASN A 185 -7.59 -15.94 -24.22
N ASP A 186 -6.30 -15.95 -24.46
CA ASP A 186 -5.72 -16.52 -25.68
C ASP A 186 -5.83 -18.05 -25.61
N LYS A 187 -7.03 -18.56 -25.86
CA LYS A 187 -7.17 -19.94 -26.29
C LYS A 187 -6.82 -19.98 -27.77
N SER A 188 -5.56 -20.26 -28.05
CA SER A 188 -5.16 -20.77 -29.34
C SER A 188 -5.91 -22.07 -29.58
N SER A 189 -6.92 -22.02 -30.41
CA SER A 189 -7.53 -23.23 -30.99
C SER A 189 -6.65 -23.71 -32.13
N ASP A 190 -5.66 -24.54 -31.79
CA ASP A 190 -5.13 -25.48 -32.78
C ASP A 190 -6.21 -26.51 -33.05
N LYS A 191 -6.83 -26.37 -34.21
CA LYS A 191 -7.52 -27.42 -34.95
C LYS A 191 -6.99 -27.41 -36.34
N ASP A 192 -5.88 -28.05 -36.54
CA ASP A 192 -5.57 -28.65 -37.83
C ASP A 192 -6.18 -30.04 -37.84
N GLY A 193 -7.23 -30.18 -38.60
CA GLY A 193 -7.77 -31.45 -39.08
C GLY A 193 -7.16 -31.79 -40.40
N ALA A 194 -6.64 -32.96 -40.45
CA ALA A 194 -6.33 -33.86 -41.58
C ALA A 194 -6.59 -33.42 -43.01
#